data_667c5689b49eb3a977e28b257a91a147
#
_entry.id   667c5689b49eb3a977e28b257a91a147
#
_cell.length_a   1.000
_cell.length_b   1.000
_cell.length_c   1.000
_cell.angle_alpha   90.00
_cell.angle_beta   90.00
_cell.angle_gamma   90.00
#
_symmetry.space_group_name_H-M   'P 1'
#
loop_
_entity.id
_entity.type
_entity.pdbx_description
1 polymer ?
#
loop_
_entity_poly.entity_id
_entity_poly.type
_entity_poly.pdbx_seq_one_letter_code
_entity_poly.pdbx_strand_id
1 'polypeptide(L)'
;MTQAIHAQNISYPNSLKGNVSDTYFGKEIKDPYRWLEDDLSEETKAWVLEQNKVAFGHLEKIPFRQDIVRRLTAMWNYERISAPFKKGKNTYFYKNNGLQNQSVLYKKTKKGEEVFLDPNTFSKDGTTSLAGLNFSKSGKFCAYQISVAGSDWRKVILIDTKTKAILEDTLIDVKFSGISWFKDEGFYYSSYDRPKGSELSEKTDQHKLYYHKLGTKQKDDVLIFGGNDAQKRRYVSGSVSKDMKYLFISAANSTSGNELYFKDLSKKDSPIVAIVANFENDHYILDTRKGKFYIVTNKNAPNKKIVITDAANPNPENWKDFIAETNQVLSPSTGSGFIFAHYMIDAVSAVKQYDYNGKLVREIKLPGVGTASGFGGEDKDKELYFSFTNYVTPGTIYSFNPKTGENKIYQRPKVQF
;
A
#
# COMPACT_ATOMS: atom_id res chain seq x y z
N MET A 1 -26.35 -41.41 -17.42
CA MET A 1 -25.16 -42.06 -16.85
C MET A 1 -24.58 -41.15 -15.80
N THR A 2 -24.86 -41.41 -14.52
CA THR A 2 -24.27 -40.72 -13.37
C THR A 2 -22.84 -41.28 -13.19
N GLN A 3 -21.83 -40.51 -13.60
CA GLN A 3 -20.46 -40.81 -13.20
C GLN A 3 -20.36 -40.59 -11.68
N ALA A 4 -20.15 -41.64 -10.94
CA ALA A 4 -19.80 -41.59 -9.54
C ALA A 4 -18.45 -40.85 -9.42
N ILE A 5 -18.48 -39.70 -8.75
CA ILE A 5 -17.25 -39.00 -8.36
C ILE A 5 -16.58 -39.88 -7.29
N HIS A 6 -15.62 -40.71 -7.69
CA HIS A 6 -14.77 -41.40 -6.74
C HIS A 6 -13.87 -40.36 -6.08
N ALA A 7 -14.14 -40.01 -4.82
CA ALA A 7 -13.20 -39.26 -3.99
C ALA A 7 -11.87 -40.08 -3.97
N GLN A 8 -10.82 -39.53 -4.55
CA GLN A 8 -9.51 -40.14 -4.45
C GLN A 8 -9.08 -40.09 -2.97
N ASN A 9 -8.83 -41.26 -2.39
CA ASN A 9 -8.25 -41.35 -1.06
C ASN A 9 -6.81 -40.82 -1.13
N ILE A 10 -6.62 -39.55 -0.73
CA ILE A 10 -5.31 -38.95 -0.60
C ILE A 10 -4.75 -39.36 0.76
N SER A 11 -3.63 -40.11 0.76
CA SER A 11 -2.90 -40.44 1.98
C SER A 11 -1.96 -39.30 2.32
N TYR A 12 -2.19 -38.64 3.45
CA TYR A 12 -1.34 -37.57 3.96
C TYR A 12 -0.22 -38.12 4.84
N PRO A 13 0.98 -37.49 4.83
CA PRO A 13 2.04 -37.82 5.77
C PRO A 13 1.58 -37.63 7.21
N ASN A 14 2.04 -38.53 8.08
CA ASN A 14 1.70 -38.44 9.50
C ASN A 14 2.38 -37.23 10.15
N SER A 15 1.61 -36.36 10.79
CA SER A 15 2.15 -35.20 11.51
C SER A 15 2.38 -35.57 12.97
N LEU A 16 3.58 -35.32 13.48
CA LEU A 16 3.94 -35.57 14.88
C LEU A 16 3.07 -34.69 15.78
N LYS A 17 2.57 -35.27 16.88
CA LYS A 17 1.80 -34.56 17.90
C LYS A 17 2.65 -34.37 19.15
N GLY A 18 2.89 -33.10 19.52
CA GLY A 18 3.50 -32.70 20.78
C GLY A 18 2.51 -32.63 21.94
N ASN A 19 3.01 -32.33 23.12
CA ASN A 19 2.22 -32.20 24.36
C ASN A 19 2.11 -30.75 24.84
N VAL A 20 2.25 -29.77 23.95
CA VAL A 20 2.14 -28.35 24.30
C VAL A 20 0.70 -27.98 24.58
N SER A 21 0.45 -27.17 25.59
CA SER A 21 -0.84 -26.57 25.90
C SER A 21 -0.69 -25.17 26.45
N ASP A 22 -1.69 -24.33 26.24
CA ASP A 22 -1.83 -23.00 26.79
C ASP A 22 -3.07 -22.90 27.67
N THR A 23 -3.06 -22.02 28.66
CA THR A 23 -4.22 -21.76 29.50
C THR A 23 -4.81 -20.38 29.16
N TYR A 24 -6.06 -20.37 28.68
CA TYR A 24 -6.84 -19.17 28.40
C TYR A 24 -8.07 -19.12 29.29
N PHE A 25 -8.21 -18.06 30.08
CA PHE A 25 -9.35 -17.87 31.01
C PHE A 25 -9.61 -19.08 31.94
N GLY A 26 -8.52 -19.73 32.40
CA GLY A 26 -8.59 -20.90 33.27
C GLY A 26 -8.89 -22.23 32.55
N LYS A 27 -8.99 -22.23 31.21
CA LYS A 27 -9.21 -23.43 30.39
C LYS A 27 -7.92 -23.82 29.67
N GLU A 28 -7.49 -25.07 29.82
CA GLU A 28 -6.37 -25.64 29.08
C GLU A 28 -6.77 -25.94 27.63
N ILE A 29 -5.97 -25.42 26.69
CA ILE A 29 -6.12 -25.64 25.24
C ILE A 29 -4.87 -26.35 24.76
N LYS A 30 -4.98 -27.57 24.23
CA LYS A 30 -3.87 -28.32 23.65
C LYS A 30 -3.53 -27.81 22.26
N ASP A 31 -2.22 -27.65 22.02
CA ASP A 31 -1.68 -27.29 20.72
C ASP A 31 -0.58 -28.31 20.31
N PRO A 32 -1.00 -29.48 19.81
CA PRO A 32 -0.08 -30.55 19.49
C PRO A 32 0.85 -30.27 18.29
N TYR A 33 0.59 -29.21 17.57
CA TYR A 33 1.33 -28.84 16.37
C TYR A 33 2.11 -27.52 16.52
N ARG A 34 2.32 -27.04 17.74
CA ARG A 34 3.10 -25.82 18.06
C ARG A 34 4.51 -25.83 17.43
N TRP A 35 5.10 -26.99 17.26
CA TRP A 35 6.42 -27.14 16.64
C TRP A 35 6.46 -26.63 15.18
N LEU A 36 5.32 -26.59 14.46
CA LEU A 36 5.22 -26.02 13.11
C LEU A 36 5.38 -24.49 13.08
N GLU A 37 5.30 -23.81 14.21
CA GLU A 37 5.55 -22.36 14.29
C GLU A 37 7.05 -22.03 14.15
N ASP A 38 7.95 -22.98 14.40
CA ASP A 38 9.37 -22.84 14.11
C ASP A 38 9.66 -23.18 12.64
N ASP A 39 9.52 -22.18 11.78
CA ASP A 39 9.77 -22.28 10.33
C ASP A 39 11.26 -22.48 9.98
N LEU A 40 12.16 -22.25 10.92
CA LEU A 40 13.61 -22.44 10.76
C LEU A 40 14.06 -23.86 11.10
N SER A 41 13.24 -24.63 11.79
CA SER A 41 13.58 -26.01 12.18
C SER A 41 13.66 -26.94 10.98
N GLU A 42 14.55 -27.91 11.02
CA GLU A 42 14.66 -28.94 9.97
C GLU A 42 13.42 -29.86 9.95
N GLU A 43 12.78 -30.06 11.10
CA GLU A 43 11.55 -30.85 11.23
C GLU A 43 10.38 -30.21 10.46
N THR A 44 10.17 -28.90 10.62
CA THR A 44 9.13 -28.15 9.89
C THR A 44 9.42 -28.12 8.40
N LYS A 45 10.67 -27.91 8.00
CA LYS A 45 11.06 -27.95 6.59
C LYS A 45 10.82 -29.33 5.98
N ALA A 46 11.19 -30.41 6.67
CA ALA A 46 10.94 -31.77 6.21
C ALA A 46 9.44 -32.05 6.08
N TRP A 47 8.63 -31.64 7.06
CA TRP A 47 7.17 -31.77 7.00
C TRP A 47 6.57 -31.06 5.80
N VAL A 48 6.97 -29.82 5.53
CA VAL A 48 6.53 -29.03 4.37
C VAL A 48 6.86 -29.76 3.06
N LEU A 49 8.07 -30.31 2.94
CA LEU A 49 8.48 -31.06 1.74
C LEU A 49 7.61 -32.30 1.51
N GLU A 50 7.30 -33.07 2.56
CA GLU A 50 6.44 -34.25 2.45
C GLU A 50 4.99 -33.89 2.11
N GLN A 51 4.43 -32.81 2.69
CA GLN A 51 3.10 -32.32 2.33
C GLN A 51 3.06 -31.83 0.87
N ASN A 52 4.10 -31.14 0.40
CA ASN A 52 4.21 -30.68 -0.98
C ASN A 52 4.28 -31.86 -1.98
N LYS A 53 4.96 -32.95 -1.65
CA LYS A 53 4.97 -34.18 -2.52
C LYS A 53 3.54 -34.69 -2.77
N VAL A 54 2.69 -34.71 -1.72
CA VAL A 54 1.31 -35.16 -1.85
C VAL A 54 0.51 -34.15 -2.69
N ALA A 55 0.60 -32.87 -2.39
CA ALA A 55 -0.16 -31.81 -3.08
C ALA A 55 0.21 -31.76 -4.58
N PHE A 56 1.50 -31.67 -4.90
CA PHE A 56 1.96 -31.61 -6.29
C PHE A 56 1.70 -32.92 -7.02
N GLY A 57 1.93 -34.08 -6.37
CA GLY A 57 1.64 -35.38 -6.96
C GLY A 57 0.16 -35.61 -7.30
N HIS A 58 -0.77 -34.95 -6.54
CA HIS A 58 -2.19 -34.92 -6.90
C HIS A 58 -2.46 -33.95 -8.07
N LEU A 59 -1.93 -32.72 -8.00
CA LEU A 59 -2.15 -31.70 -9.03
C LEU A 59 -1.60 -32.12 -10.40
N GLU A 60 -0.47 -32.81 -10.44
CA GLU A 60 0.16 -33.32 -11.68
C GLU A 60 -0.68 -34.37 -12.39
N LYS A 61 -1.49 -35.14 -11.65
CA LYS A 61 -2.36 -36.17 -12.19
C LYS A 61 -3.65 -35.63 -12.82
N ILE A 62 -3.95 -34.34 -12.70
CA ILE A 62 -5.14 -33.74 -13.31
C ILE A 62 -4.96 -33.69 -14.83
N PRO A 63 -5.76 -34.47 -15.61
CA PRO A 63 -5.49 -34.68 -17.03
C PRO A 63 -5.61 -33.41 -17.89
N PHE A 64 -6.47 -32.46 -17.49
CA PHE A 64 -6.68 -31.21 -18.21
C PHE A 64 -5.87 -30.03 -17.66
N ARG A 65 -4.96 -30.27 -16.70
CA ARG A 65 -4.15 -29.19 -16.07
C ARG A 65 -3.33 -28.41 -17.10
N GLN A 66 -2.69 -29.12 -18.03
CA GLN A 66 -1.86 -28.47 -19.04
C GLN A 66 -2.70 -27.68 -20.07
N ASP A 67 -3.93 -28.10 -20.34
CA ASP A 67 -4.83 -27.36 -21.21
C ASP A 67 -5.24 -26.03 -20.57
N ILE A 68 -5.53 -26.05 -19.24
CA ILE A 68 -5.80 -24.84 -18.48
C ILE A 68 -4.57 -23.91 -18.48
N VAL A 69 -3.37 -24.45 -18.23
CA VAL A 69 -2.12 -23.67 -18.25
C VAL A 69 -1.93 -22.99 -19.61
N ARG A 70 -2.08 -23.73 -20.72
CA ARG A 70 -1.94 -23.18 -22.08
C ARG A 70 -2.95 -22.07 -22.33
N ARG A 71 -4.22 -22.30 -21.98
CA ARG A 71 -5.29 -21.33 -22.18
C ARG A 71 -5.07 -20.06 -21.34
N LEU A 72 -4.75 -20.20 -20.06
CA LEU A 72 -4.47 -19.04 -19.19
C LEU A 72 -3.24 -18.28 -19.70
N THR A 73 -2.18 -18.96 -20.11
CA THR A 73 -0.98 -18.32 -20.66
C THR A 73 -1.33 -17.49 -21.91
N ALA A 74 -2.10 -18.05 -22.82
CA ALA A 74 -2.53 -17.34 -24.01
C ALA A 74 -3.40 -16.11 -23.70
N MET A 75 -4.36 -16.27 -22.78
CA MET A 75 -5.24 -15.18 -22.35
C MET A 75 -4.50 -14.07 -21.61
N TRP A 76 -3.49 -14.41 -20.79
CA TRP A 76 -2.71 -13.47 -19.97
C TRP A 76 -1.59 -12.77 -20.74
N ASN A 77 -1.23 -13.29 -21.92
CA ASN A 77 -0.15 -12.76 -22.76
C ASN A 77 -0.58 -11.55 -23.57
N TYR A 78 -0.83 -10.44 -22.88
CA TYR A 78 -1.06 -9.14 -23.51
C TYR A 78 -0.34 -8.04 -22.73
N GLU A 79 0.06 -6.98 -23.44
CA GLU A 79 0.74 -5.85 -22.85
C GLU A 79 -0.17 -5.09 -21.86
N ARG A 80 0.34 -4.84 -20.66
CA ARG A 80 -0.33 -4.04 -19.62
C ARG A 80 0.53 -2.82 -19.29
N ILE A 81 -0.08 -1.64 -19.36
CA ILE A 81 0.58 -0.36 -19.07
C ILE A 81 -0.23 0.36 -18.00
N SER A 82 0.43 0.90 -16.98
CA SER A 82 -0.22 1.71 -15.94
C SER A 82 -0.48 3.14 -16.40
N ALA A 83 -1.32 3.87 -15.66
CA ALA A 83 -1.36 5.32 -15.76
C ALA A 83 0.04 5.91 -15.53
N PRO A 84 0.43 6.95 -16.28
CA PRO A 84 1.69 7.63 -16.04
C PRO A 84 1.59 8.50 -14.78
N PHE A 85 2.71 8.66 -14.07
CA PHE A 85 2.82 9.55 -12.93
C PHE A 85 4.10 10.38 -13.01
N LYS A 86 4.03 11.61 -12.47
CA LYS A 86 5.16 12.55 -12.49
C LYS A 86 5.87 12.56 -11.15
N LYS A 87 7.21 12.57 -11.20
CA LYS A 87 8.06 12.84 -10.04
C LYS A 87 9.18 13.79 -10.46
N GLY A 88 9.20 14.97 -9.84
CA GLY A 88 10.05 16.06 -10.30
C GLY A 88 9.73 16.43 -11.75
N LYS A 89 10.77 16.40 -12.61
CA LYS A 89 10.65 16.68 -14.06
C LYS A 89 10.40 15.44 -14.91
N ASN A 90 10.38 14.25 -14.30
CA ASN A 90 10.30 12.98 -15.00
C ASN A 90 8.88 12.41 -14.94
N THR A 91 8.52 11.65 -15.96
CA THR A 91 7.28 10.88 -16.03
C THR A 91 7.64 9.39 -16.05
N TYR A 92 6.98 8.63 -15.20
CA TYR A 92 7.17 7.19 -15.02
C TYR A 92 5.87 6.46 -15.28
N PHE A 93 5.97 5.17 -15.62
CA PHE A 93 4.83 4.26 -15.75
C PHE A 93 5.32 2.81 -15.63
N TYR A 94 4.44 1.93 -15.20
CA TYR A 94 4.72 0.50 -15.20
C TYR A 94 4.27 -0.13 -16.50
N LYS A 95 5.04 -1.11 -16.99
CA LYS A 95 4.73 -1.88 -18.19
C LYS A 95 5.09 -3.34 -17.97
N ASN A 96 4.21 -4.23 -18.42
CA ASN A 96 4.41 -5.67 -18.45
C ASN A 96 4.09 -6.14 -19.85
N ASN A 97 4.98 -6.93 -20.46
CA ASN A 97 4.82 -7.42 -21.83
C ASN A 97 3.78 -8.54 -21.97
N GLY A 98 3.22 -8.99 -20.85
CA GLY A 98 2.22 -10.06 -20.79
C GLY A 98 2.62 -11.17 -19.81
N LEU A 99 3.78 -11.75 -19.98
CA LEU A 99 4.23 -12.93 -19.22
C LEU A 99 5.38 -12.65 -18.24
N GLN A 100 5.84 -11.41 -18.13
CA GLN A 100 6.81 -11.05 -17.09
C GLN A 100 6.22 -11.27 -15.70
N ASN A 101 7.00 -11.82 -14.78
CA ASN A 101 6.58 -12.07 -13.40
C ASN A 101 6.13 -10.79 -12.69
N GLN A 102 6.86 -9.69 -12.90
CA GLN A 102 6.56 -8.37 -12.34
C GLN A 102 6.56 -7.30 -13.45
N SER A 103 5.78 -6.24 -13.25
CA SER A 103 5.81 -5.09 -14.14
C SER A 103 7.11 -4.30 -13.96
N VAL A 104 7.70 -3.90 -15.06
CA VAL A 104 8.91 -3.10 -15.12
C VAL A 104 8.55 -1.61 -15.04
N LEU A 105 9.27 -0.84 -14.26
CA LEU A 105 9.12 0.61 -14.18
C LEU A 105 9.93 1.28 -15.27
N TYR A 106 9.26 2.03 -16.12
CA TYR A 106 9.84 2.82 -17.20
C TYR A 106 9.81 4.31 -16.88
N LYS A 107 10.74 5.03 -17.47
CA LYS A 107 10.80 6.50 -17.50
C LYS A 107 10.64 6.99 -18.93
N LYS A 108 9.76 7.97 -19.14
CA LYS A 108 9.62 8.65 -20.44
C LYS A 108 10.79 9.60 -20.67
N THR A 109 11.41 9.51 -21.82
CA THR A 109 12.51 10.40 -22.25
C THR A 109 12.19 11.03 -23.60
N LYS A 110 13.00 11.99 -24.04
CA LYS A 110 12.87 12.59 -25.39
C LYS A 110 13.10 11.57 -26.52
N LYS A 111 13.84 10.49 -26.22
CA LYS A 111 14.19 9.43 -27.19
C LYS A 111 13.23 8.24 -27.14
N GLY A 112 12.19 8.28 -26.31
CA GLY A 112 11.25 7.19 -26.09
C GLY A 112 11.19 6.77 -24.62
N GLU A 113 11.10 5.47 -24.39
CA GLU A 113 10.97 4.86 -23.05
C GLU A 113 12.30 4.21 -22.67
N GLU A 114 12.73 4.38 -21.43
CA GLU A 114 13.87 3.66 -20.86
C GLU A 114 13.46 2.88 -19.61
N VAL A 115 14.03 1.70 -19.41
CA VAL A 115 13.87 0.94 -18.16
C VAL A 115 14.48 1.76 -17.02
N PHE A 116 13.66 2.09 -16.03
CA PHE A 116 14.13 2.74 -14.81
C PHE A 116 14.51 1.72 -13.74
N LEU A 117 13.62 0.79 -13.46
CA LEU A 117 13.81 -0.29 -12.49
C LEU A 117 13.10 -1.56 -12.98
N ASP A 118 13.82 -2.67 -13.05
CA ASP A 118 13.28 -3.98 -13.43
C ASP A 118 13.28 -4.94 -12.24
N PRO A 119 12.13 -5.15 -11.58
CA PRO A 119 12.04 -6.06 -10.46
C PRO A 119 12.30 -7.54 -10.82
N ASN A 120 12.19 -7.91 -12.10
CA ASN A 120 12.47 -9.28 -12.55
C ASN A 120 13.96 -9.63 -12.43
N THR A 121 14.83 -8.64 -12.21
CA THR A 121 16.28 -8.83 -12.03
C THR A 121 16.71 -8.95 -10.56
N PHE A 122 15.79 -8.80 -9.59
CA PHE A 122 16.14 -8.79 -8.17
C PHE A 122 16.61 -10.15 -7.63
N SER A 123 16.06 -11.23 -8.16
CA SER A 123 16.52 -12.59 -7.84
C SER A 123 16.39 -13.53 -9.06
N LYS A 124 17.23 -14.56 -9.11
CA LYS A 124 17.23 -15.53 -10.22
C LYS A 124 15.99 -16.41 -10.25
N ASP A 125 15.44 -16.71 -9.08
CA ASP A 125 14.27 -17.56 -8.90
C ASP A 125 12.93 -16.78 -8.96
N GLY A 126 13.00 -15.45 -9.09
CA GLY A 126 11.82 -14.58 -9.17
C GLY A 126 11.05 -14.42 -7.86
N THR A 127 11.59 -14.85 -6.72
CA THR A 127 10.92 -14.78 -5.42
C THR A 127 11.03 -13.40 -4.74
N THR A 128 11.95 -12.55 -5.20
CA THR A 128 12.09 -11.17 -4.67
C THR A 128 11.23 -10.20 -5.47
N SER A 129 10.36 -9.47 -4.77
CA SER A 129 9.41 -8.55 -5.40
C SER A 129 9.63 -7.09 -5.00
N LEU A 130 9.22 -6.16 -5.88
CA LEU A 130 9.11 -4.74 -5.57
C LEU A 130 7.89 -4.51 -4.66
N ALA A 131 8.14 -4.15 -3.40
CA ALA A 131 7.11 -3.97 -2.39
C ALA A 131 6.71 -2.51 -2.14
N GLY A 132 7.45 -1.56 -2.68
CA GLY A 132 7.16 -0.14 -2.57
C GLY A 132 8.14 0.72 -3.34
N LEU A 133 7.69 1.92 -3.73
CA LEU A 133 8.50 2.89 -4.49
C LEU A 133 8.10 4.31 -4.10
N ASN A 134 9.03 5.09 -3.59
CA ASN A 134 8.79 6.45 -3.13
C ASN A 134 9.91 7.39 -3.57
N PHE A 135 9.56 8.45 -4.28
CA PHE A 135 10.49 9.47 -4.72
C PHE A 135 10.58 10.62 -3.71
N SER A 136 11.76 11.20 -3.58
CA SER A 136 11.94 12.45 -2.85
C SER A 136 11.16 13.60 -3.51
N LYS A 137 11.01 14.72 -2.80
CA LYS A 137 10.16 15.85 -3.26
C LYS A 137 10.55 16.39 -4.63
N SER A 138 11.83 16.54 -4.92
CA SER A 138 12.29 16.99 -6.23
C SER A 138 12.30 15.89 -7.29
N GLY A 139 12.17 14.62 -6.88
CA GLY A 139 12.37 13.45 -7.74
C GLY A 139 13.84 13.11 -8.00
N LYS A 140 14.78 13.72 -7.24
CA LYS A 140 16.23 13.44 -7.37
C LYS A 140 16.58 12.07 -6.83
N PHE A 141 15.96 11.65 -5.75
CA PHE A 141 16.20 10.39 -5.09
C PHE A 141 14.95 9.50 -5.13
N CYS A 142 15.19 8.20 -5.07
CA CYS A 142 14.13 7.20 -4.95
C CYS A 142 14.51 6.16 -3.90
N ALA A 143 13.60 5.89 -2.98
CA ALA A 143 13.66 4.76 -2.07
C ALA A 143 12.70 3.69 -2.57
N TYR A 144 13.19 2.50 -2.86
CA TYR A 144 12.33 1.37 -3.18
C TYR A 144 12.50 0.24 -2.18
N GLN A 145 11.41 -0.46 -1.92
CA GLN A 145 11.36 -1.56 -0.97
C GLN A 145 11.32 -2.89 -1.72
N ILE A 146 12.06 -3.87 -1.24
CA ILE A 146 12.00 -5.24 -1.72
C ILE A 146 11.50 -6.18 -0.62
N SER A 147 10.71 -7.17 -1.03
CA SER A 147 10.26 -8.29 -0.21
C SER A 147 10.88 -9.57 -0.76
N VAL A 148 11.51 -10.34 0.09
CA VAL A 148 12.10 -11.64 -0.25
C VAL A 148 11.12 -12.75 0.14
N ALA A 149 10.78 -13.62 -0.79
CA ALA A 149 9.89 -14.76 -0.58
C ALA A 149 8.54 -14.41 0.09
N GLY A 150 8.01 -13.21 -0.17
CA GLY A 150 6.74 -12.77 0.41
C GLY A 150 6.81 -12.28 1.86
N SER A 151 8.02 -12.18 2.44
CA SER A 151 8.19 -11.68 3.80
C SER A 151 7.67 -10.26 3.98
N ASP A 152 7.04 -9.98 5.12
CA ASP A 152 6.66 -8.63 5.55
C ASP A 152 7.87 -7.79 5.99
N TRP A 153 8.99 -8.44 6.31
CA TRP A 153 10.27 -7.78 6.58
C TRP A 153 10.92 -7.36 5.27
N ARG A 154 11.06 -6.07 5.09
CA ARG A 154 11.51 -5.45 3.83
C ARG A 154 12.89 -4.84 3.99
N LYS A 155 13.57 -4.73 2.86
CA LYS A 155 14.78 -3.91 2.71
C LYS A 155 14.43 -2.66 1.93
N VAL A 156 15.05 -1.52 2.28
CA VAL A 156 14.90 -0.25 1.57
C VAL A 156 16.22 0.10 0.88
N ILE A 157 16.17 0.29 -0.41
CA ILE A 157 17.32 0.63 -1.25
C ILE A 157 17.12 2.04 -1.79
N LEU A 158 18.14 2.88 -1.59
CA LEU A 158 18.13 4.27 -2.03
C LEU A 158 18.99 4.45 -3.28
N ILE A 159 18.42 5.13 -4.28
CA ILE A 159 19.14 5.42 -5.53
C ILE A 159 19.01 6.90 -5.92
N ASP A 160 20.05 7.40 -6.60
CA ASP A 160 19.94 8.60 -7.41
C ASP A 160 19.16 8.31 -8.69
N THR A 161 18.11 9.07 -8.99
CA THR A 161 17.21 8.78 -10.12
C THR A 161 17.80 9.07 -11.50
N LYS A 162 18.90 9.81 -11.57
CA LYS A 162 19.61 10.12 -12.82
C LYS A 162 20.64 9.04 -13.16
N THR A 163 21.47 8.67 -12.20
CA THR A 163 22.57 7.70 -12.37
C THR A 163 22.17 6.27 -12.09
N LYS A 164 21.09 6.06 -11.33
CA LYS A 164 20.64 4.78 -10.77
C LYS A 164 21.64 4.15 -9.78
N ALA A 165 22.66 4.91 -9.37
CA ALA A 165 23.62 4.47 -8.38
C ALA A 165 22.94 4.33 -7.01
N ILE A 166 23.29 3.25 -6.30
CA ILE A 166 22.94 3.07 -4.88
C ILE A 166 23.72 4.11 -4.08
N LEU A 167 23.05 4.83 -3.19
CA LEU A 167 23.62 5.98 -2.50
C LEU A 167 24.30 5.62 -1.20
N GLU A 168 23.80 4.62 -0.51
CA GLU A 168 24.22 4.24 0.85
C GLU A 168 23.86 2.79 1.16
N ASP A 169 24.17 2.34 2.36
CA ASP A 169 23.81 1.00 2.82
C ASP A 169 22.29 0.78 2.77
N THR A 170 21.90 -0.43 2.40
CA THR A 170 20.49 -0.84 2.40
C THR A 170 19.94 -0.85 3.82
N LEU A 171 18.80 -0.17 4.05
CA LEU A 171 18.08 -0.30 5.30
C LEU A 171 17.41 -1.68 5.36
N ILE A 172 17.55 -2.34 6.48
CA ILE A 172 16.99 -3.67 6.75
C ILE A 172 15.93 -3.60 7.86
N ASP A 173 15.25 -4.71 8.06
CA ASP A 173 14.29 -4.88 9.16
C ASP A 173 13.17 -3.82 9.17
N VAL A 174 12.67 -3.45 7.99
CA VAL A 174 11.53 -2.54 7.83
C VAL A 174 10.26 -3.37 7.65
N LYS A 175 9.27 -3.20 8.53
CA LYS A 175 8.03 -3.99 8.50
C LYS A 175 6.81 -3.11 8.64
N PHE A 176 5.76 -3.38 7.84
CA PHE A 176 4.48 -2.65 7.79
C PHE A 176 4.65 -1.14 7.64
N SER A 177 5.55 -0.72 6.76
CA SER A 177 5.94 0.67 6.58
C SER A 177 5.85 1.14 5.13
N GLY A 178 5.27 2.32 4.94
CA GLY A 178 5.57 3.18 3.78
C GLY A 178 6.85 3.98 4.02
N ILE A 179 7.30 4.67 2.96
CA ILE A 179 8.41 5.64 3.02
C ILE A 179 7.83 7.03 2.76
N SER A 180 7.99 7.95 3.70
CA SER A 180 7.50 9.32 3.56
C SER A 180 8.64 10.32 3.58
N TRP A 181 8.99 10.84 2.42
CA TRP A 181 10.11 11.76 2.25
C TRP A 181 9.83 13.14 2.87
N PHE A 182 10.85 13.68 3.53
CA PHE A 182 10.91 15.08 3.90
C PHE A 182 11.92 15.78 3.00
N LYS A 183 11.43 16.54 2.02
CA LYS A 183 12.22 17.17 0.96
C LYS A 183 13.11 16.15 0.21
N ASP A 184 14.40 16.46 0.03
CA ASP A 184 15.45 15.58 -0.44
C ASP A 184 16.48 15.29 0.68
N GLU A 185 16.08 15.47 1.94
CA GLU A 185 16.98 15.43 3.10
C GLU A 185 16.95 14.07 3.81
N GLY A 186 15.83 13.37 3.74
CA GLY A 186 15.61 12.10 4.43
C GLY A 186 14.15 11.68 4.36
N PHE A 187 13.79 10.64 5.08
CA PHE A 187 12.43 10.11 5.09
C PHE A 187 12.04 9.46 6.42
N TYR A 188 10.75 9.39 6.65
CA TYR A 188 10.16 8.65 7.77
C TYR A 188 9.81 7.24 7.32
N TYR A 189 10.07 6.27 8.20
CA TYR A 189 9.67 4.88 8.03
C TYR A 189 9.39 4.25 9.40
N SER A 190 8.70 3.13 9.41
CA SER A 190 8.33 2.44 10.63
C SER A 190 8.85 1.01 10.65
N SER A 191 9.13 0.50 11.83
CA SER A 191 9.49 -0.90 12.04
C SER A 191 9.27 -1.34 13.48
N TYR A 192 9.43 -2.64 13.72
CA TYR A 192 9.58 -3.24 15.04
C TYR A 192 11.05 -3.53 15.32
N ASP A 193 11.37 -3.79 16.58
CA ASP A 193 12.63 -4.43 16.91
C ASP A 193 12.63 -5.84 16.31
N ARG A 194 13.76 -6.25 15.73
CA ARG A 194 13.87 -7.57 15.14
C ARG A 194 13.72 -8.64 16.21
N PRO A 195 12.84 -9.64 16.03
CA PRO A 195 12.69 -10.72 16.98
C PRO A 195 13.95 -11.58 17.05
N LYS A 196 14.18 -12.21 18.19
CA LYS A 196 15.33 -13.12 18.40
C LYS A 196 15.07 -14.52 17.83
N GLY A 197 13.79 -14.90 17.66
CA GLY A 197 13.35 -16.16 17.12
C GLY A 197 12.98 -16.08 15.64
N SER A 198 11.97 -16.84 15.23
CA SER A 198 11.45 -16.80 13.86
C SER A 198 10.86 -15.44 13.51
N GLU A 199 11.29 -14.88 12.39
CA GLU A 199 10.77 -13.60 11.89
C GLU A 199 9.29 -13.69 11.44
N LEU A 200 8.79 -14.88 11.13
CA LEU A 200 7.44 -15.10 10.61
C LEU A 200 6.43 -15.29 11.74
N SER A 201 6.77 -16.04 12.79
CA SER A 201 5.85 -16.42 13.86
C SER A 201 6.00 -15.61 15.14
N GLU A 202 7.15 -14.96 15.36
CA GLU A 202 7.40 -14.18 16.57
C GLU A 202 6.49 -12.95 16.64
N LYS A 203 5.96 -12.69 17.85
CA LYS A 203 5.06 -11.57 18.09
C LYS A 203 5.79 -10.21 17.96
N THR A 204 5.22 -9.33 17.15
CA THR A 204 5.64 -7.94 17.02
C THR A 204 4.52 -7.03 17.51
N ASP A 205 4.71 -6.25 18.57
CA ASP A 205 3.63 -5.49 19.21
C ASP A 205 3.99 -4.02 19.57
N GLN A 206 5.23 -3.60 19.36
CA GLN A 206 5.67 -2.23 19.57
C GLN A 206 6.26 -1.65 18.30
N HIS A 207 5.41 -1.08 17.46
CA HIS A 207 5.82 -0.42 16.23
C HIS A 207 6.41 0.96 16.55
N LYS A 208 7.50 1.31 15.88
CA LYS A 208 8.25 2.55 16.09
C LYS A 208 8.36 3.31 14.79
N LEU A 209 8.26 4.64 14.84
CA LEU A 209 8.49 5.53 13.71
C LEU A 209 9.87 6.16 13.83
N TYR A 210 10.66 6.06 12.77
CA TYR A 210 12.01 6.59 12.66
C TYR A 210 12.11 7.65 11.57
N TYR A 211 13.09 8.52 11.69
CA TYR A 211 13.57 9.41 10.65
C TYR A 211 14.97 9.01 10.21
N HIS A 212 15.13 8.61 8.97
CA HIS A 212 16.41 8.35 8.34
C HIS A 212 16.86 9.60 7.58
N LYS A 213 18.05 10.11 7.94
CA LYS A 213 18.69 11.22 7.24
C LYS A 213 19.56 10.67 6.12
N LEU A 214 19.38 11.16 4.90
CA LEU A 214 20.18 10.72 3.75
C LEU A 214 21.69 10.91 4.00
N GLY A 215 22.47 9.88 3.72
CA GLY A 215 23.92 9.86 3.92
C GLY A 215 24.36 9.48 5.34
N THR A 216 23.46 9.03 6.21
CA THR A 216 23.80 8.47 7.52
C THR A 216 23.56 6.96 7.56
N LYS A 217 24.05 6.29 8.59
CA LYS A 217 23.80 4.85 8.80
C LYS A 217 22.47 4.64 9.52
N GLN A 218 21.77 3.55 9.21
CA GLN A 218 20.48 3.19 9.84
C GLN A 218 20.53 3.17 11.37
N LYS A 219 21.66 2.76 11.98
CA LYS A 219 21.82 2.76 13.45
C LYS A 219 21.76 4.15 14.09
N ASP A 220 21.97 5.19 13.29
CA ASP A 220 21.97 6.60 13.72
C ASP A 220 20.59 7.26 13.48
N ASP A 221 19.57 6.48 13.05
CA ASP A 221 18.22 6.96 12.77
C ASP A 221 17.55 7.48 14.05
N VAL A 222 16.85 8.60 13.87
CA VAL A 222 16.19 9.26 14.99
C VAL A 222 14.83 8.62 15.25
N LEU A 223 14.63 8.09 16.46
CA LEU A 223 13.33 7.61 16.91
C LEU A 223 12.38 8.79 17.12
N ILE A 224 11.25 8.78 16.42
CA ILE A 224 10.25 9.84 16.43
C ILE A 224 9.05 9.51 17.33
N PHE A 225 8.57 8.25 17.29
CA PHE A 225 7.40 7.80 18.04
C PHE A 225 7.50 6.30 18.37
N GLY A 226 6.93 5.87 19.49
CA GLY A 226 6.90 4.46 19.90
C GLY A 226 8.06 4.03 20.81
N GLY A 227 8.83 4.98 21.36
CA GLY A 227 10.01 4.71 22.17
C GLY A 227 9.76 4.39 23.66
N ASN A 228 8.51 4.49 24.13
CA ASN A 228 8.15 4.25 25.52
C ASN A 228 6.78 3.57 25.65
N ASP A 229 6.44 3.10 26.83
CA ASP A 229 5.20 2.35 27.07
C ASP A 229 3.93 3.16 26.79
N ALA A 230 3.94 4.47 27.03
CA ALA A 230 2.80 5.35 26.72
C ALA A 230 2.52 5.44 25.20
N GLN A 231 3.55 5.21 24.39
CA GLN A 231 3.48 5.21 22.92
C GLN A 231 3.51 3.81 22.32
N LYS A 232 3.38 2.75 23.10
CA LYS A 232 3.36 1.37 22.62
C LYS A 232 2.10 1.13 21.80
N ARG A 233 2.25 0.89 20.48
CA ARG A 233 1.17 0.60 19.53
C ARG A 233 1.60 -0.52 18.60
N ARG A 234 0.60 -1.29 18.14
CA ARG A 234 0.84 -2.38 17.15
C ARG A 234 1.20 -1.85 15.78
N TYR A 235 0.64 -0.72 15.38
CA TYR A 235 0.86 -0.11 14.08
C TYR A 235 1.08 1.39 14.25
N VAL A 236 2.18 1.89 13.70
CA VAL A 236 2.50 3.32 13.66
C VAL A 236 2.93 3.66 12.25
N SER A 237 2.42 4.72 11.68
CA SER A 237 2.85 5.23 10.38
C SER A 237 3.05 6.73 10.41
N GLY A 238 4.02 7.21 9.62
CA GLY A 238 4.29 8.63 9.46
C GLY A 238 4.06 9.08 8.01
N SER A 239 3.40 10.23 7.81
CA SER A 239 3.23 10.84 6.50
C SER A 239 3.52 12.34 6.53
N VAL A 240 4.36 12.80 5.61
CA VAL A 240 4.69 14.22 5.46
C VAL A 240 3.68 14.87 4.52
N SER A 241 3.19 16.05 4.92
CA SER A 241 2.25 16.83 4.09
C SER A 241 2.87 17.22 2.74
N LYS A 242 2.03 17.41 1.72
CA LYS A 242 2.49 17.80 0.35
C LYS A 242 3.33 19.09 0.35
N ASP A 243 3.05 20.03 1.26
CA ASP A 243 3.80 21.27 1.42
C ASP A 243 5.05 21.15 2.31
N MET A 244 5.37 19.94 2.80
CA MET A 244 6.52 19.61 3.66
C MET A 244 6.52 20.33 5.03
N LYS A 245 5.39 20.81 5.50
CA LYS A 245 5.29 21.54 6.77
C LYS A 245 4.98 20.66 7.95
N TYR A 246 4.25 19.58 7.74
CA TYR A 246 3.75 18.73 8.83
C TYR A 246 4.13 17.28 8.64
N LEU A 247 4.51 16.63 9.72
CA LEU A 247 4.51 15.18 9.84
C LEU A 247 3.23 14.79 10.55
N PHE A 248 2.44 13.92 9.97
CA PHE A 248 1.30 13.28 10.62
C PHE A 248 1.66 11.88 11.03
N ILE A 249 1.22 11.47 12.24
CA ILE A 249 1.47 10.14 12.78
C ILE A 249 0.12 9.50 13.06
N SER A 250 -0.12 8.35 12.48
CA SER A 250 -1.25 7.49 12.78
C SER A 250 -0.77 6.32 13.63
N ALA A 251 -1.42 6.05 14.76
CA ALA A 251 -1.04 5.02 15.69
C ALA A 251 -2.25 4.18 16.09
N ALA A 252 -2.20 2.85 15.91
CA ALA A 252 -3.33 1.95 16.09
C ALA A 252 -2.93 0.66 16.82
N ASN A 253 -3.89 0.06 17.54
CA ASN A 253 -3.75 -1.23 18.20
C ASN A 253 -4.47 -2.37 17.49
N SER A 254 -5.32 -2.06 16.51
CA SER A 254 -6.11 -2.99 15.72
C SER A 254 -6.23 -2.52 14.28
N THR A 255 -7.02 -3.22 13.48
CA THR A 255 -7.32 -2.90 12.09
C THR A 255 -8.32 -1.75 11.94
N SER A 256 -8.96 -1.33 13.02
CA SER A 256 -9.91 -0.21 13.06
C SER A 256 -9.65 0.65 14.29
N GLY A 257 -9.92 1.97 14.12
CA GLY A 257 -9.67 2.98 15.13
C GLY A 257 -8.20 3.33 15.31
N ASN A 258 -7.89 4.62 15.23
CA ASN A 258 -6.52 5.09 15.40
C ASN A 258 -6.45 6.45 16.09
N GLU A 259 -5.40 6.63 16.85
CA GLU A 259 -4.93 7.95 17.26
C GLU A 259 -4.34 8.67 16.05
N LEU A 260 -4.44 9.99 16.05
CA LEU A 260 -3.85 10.86 15.03
C LEU A 260 -3.09 11.99 15.69
N TYR A 261 -1.83 12.16 15.29
CA TYR A 261 -0.95 13.21 15.80
C TYR A 261 -0.35 14.01 14.64
N PHE A 262 0.20 15.19 14.96
CA PHE A 262 1.03 15.94 14.04
C PHE A 262 2.23 16.58 14.72
N LYS A 263 3.25 16.90 13.91
CA LYS A 263 4.43 17.69 14.28
C LYS A 263 4.66 18.76 13.22
N ASP A 264 4.88 20.01 13.63
CA ASP A 264 5.21 21.11 12.72
C ASP A 264 6.70 21.06 12.34
N LEU A 265 7.02 20.58 11.14
CA LEU A 265 8.38 20.44 10.63
C LEU A 265 9.02 21.79 10.21
N SER A 266 8.25 22.87 10.16
CA SER A 266 8.76 24.21 9.87
C SER A 266 9.40 24.86 11.09
N LYS A 267 9.17 24.31 12.27
CA LYS A 267 9.70 24.80 13.57
C LYS A 267 10.69 23.78 14.14
N LYS A 268 11.86 24.26 14.50
CA LYS A 268 12.84 23.45 15.22
C LYS A 268 12.22 23.01 16.55
N ASP A 269 12.47 21.76 16.95
CA ASP A 269 12.04 21.19 18.23
C ASP A 269 10.52 21.28 18.53
N SER A 270 9.69 21.38 17.48
CA SER A 270 8.24 21.35 17.60
C SER A 270 7.79 20.04 18.29
N PRO A 271 6.87 20.10 19.28
CA PRO A 271 6.35 18.90 19.91
C PRO A 271 5.45 18.09 18.95
N ILE A 272 5.24 16.82 19.29
CA ILE A 272 4.17 16.01 18.71
C ILE A 272 2.89 16.34 19.45
N VAL A 273 1.87 16.77 18.73
CA VAL A 273 0.58 17.20 19.26
C VAL A 273 -0.50 16.22 18.84
N ALA A 274 -1.32 15.77 19.78
CA ALA A 274 -2.46 14.92 19.48
C ALA A 274 -3.58 15.73 18.81
N ILE A 275 -4.08 15.21 17.69
CA ILE A 275 -5.34 15.63 17.08
C ILE A 275 -6.48 14.79 17.66
N VAL A 276 -6.27 13.45 17.71
CA VAL A 276 -7.17 12.48 18.33
C VAL A 276 -6.33 11.53 19.17
N ALA A 277 -6.70 11.32 20.44
CA ALA A 277 -5.97 10.50 21.42
C ALA A 277 -6.78 9.29 21.90
N ASN A 278 -7.58 8.69 21.01
CA ASN A 278 -8.34 7.46 21.29
C ASN A 278 -8.44 6.58 20.02
N PHE A 279 -9.00 5.37 20.18
CA PHE A 279 -9.13 4.38 19.10
C PHE A 279 -10.58 4.13 18.68
N GLU A 280 -11.49 5.05 18.96
CA GLU A 280 -12.91 4.84 18.71
C GLU A 280 -13.26 4.90 17.22
N ASN A 281 -12.50 5.65 16.43
CA ASN A 281 -12.81 5.94 15.03
C ASN A 281 -11.55 5.92 14.16
N ASP A 282 -11.75 5.79 12.86
CA ASP A 282 -10.70 5.90 11.86
C ASP A 282 -10.51 7.34 11.43
N HIS A 283 -9.25 7.77 11.34
CA HIS A 283 -8.89 9.10 10.92
C HIS A 283 -7.66 9.09 10.02
N TYR A 284 -7.68 9.84 8.93
CA TYR A 284 -6.47 10.12 8.17
C TYR A 284 -6.51 11.50 7.52
N ILE A 285 -5.33 12.07 7.30
CA ILE A 285 -5.20 13.35 6.62
C ILE A 285 -5.35 13.14 5.12
N LEU A 286 -6.32 13.79 4.53
CA LEU A 286 -6.51 13.82 3.08
C LEU A 286 -5.57 14.83 2.41
N ASP A 287 -5.50 16.04 2.98
CA ASP A 287 -4.67 17.13 2.46
C ASP A 287 -4.46 18.22 3.53
N THR A 288 -3.53 19.14 3.22
CA THR A 288 -3.28 20.34 4.02
C THR A 288 -3.24 21.57 3.11
N ARG A 289 -3.89 22.67 3.51
CA ARG A 289 -3.86 23.91 2.75
C ARG A 289 -3.97 25.15 3.66
N LYS A 290 -3.02 26.07 3.51
CA LYS A 290 -3.04 27.36 4.22
C LYS A 290 -3.26 27.20 5.74
N GLY A 291 -2.58 26.22 6.36
CA GLY A 291 -2.69 25.95 7.79
C GLY A 291 -3.96 25.21 8.21
N LYS A 292 -4.75 24.70 7.27
CA LYS A 292 -5.92 23.86 7.54
C LYS A 292 -5.63 22.40 7.24
N PHE A 293 -6.20 21.50 8.03
CA PHE A 293 -6.19 20.07 7.84
C PHE A 293 -7.53 19.59 7.31
N TYR A 294 -7.53 18.82 6.25
CA TYR A 294 -8.68 18.10 5.71
C TYR A 294 -8.57 16.66 6.16
N ILE A 295 -9.47 16.24 7.02
CA ILE A 295 -9.42 14.93 7.69
C ILE A 295 -10.59 14.09 7.24
N VAL A 296 -10.32 12.86 6.78
CA VAL A 296 -11.35 11.85 6.57
C VAL A 296 -11.57 11.12 7.86
N THR A 297 -12.82 10.97 8.26
CA THR A 297 -13.18 10.34 9.53
C THR A 297 -14.51 9.59 9.43
N ASN A 298 -14.66 8.52 10.22
CA ASN A 298 -15.93 7.86 10.46
C ASN A 298 -16.58 8.26 11.80
N LYS A 299 -16.03 9.27 12.50
CA LYS A 299 -16.61 9.80 13.75
C LYS A 299 -17.98 10.39 13.49
N ASN A 300 -19.03 9.80 14.11
CA ASN A 300 -20.45 10.14 13.87
C ASN A 300 -20.82 10.12 12.37
N ALA A 301 -20.18 9.25 11.58
CA ALA A 301 -20.35 9.12 10.14
C ALA A 301 -19.82 7.75 9.66
N PRO A 302 -20.55 6.64 9.89
CA PRO A 302 -20.10 5.28 9.53
C PRO A 302 -19.61 5.14 8.08
N ASN A 303 -20.22 5.89 7.14
CA ASN A 303 -19.83 5.93 5.73
C ASN A 303 -18.73 6.95 5.42
N LYS A 304 -18.14 7.54 6.44
CA LYS A 304 -17.09 8.56 6.39
C LYS A 304 -17.56 9.91 5.85
N LYS A 305 -16.88 10.93 6.32
CA LYS A 305 -17.01 12.33 5.88
C LYS A 305 -15.63 12.98 5.83
N ILE A 306 -15.56 14.15 5.21
CA ILE A 306 -14.38 15.02 5.30
C ILE A 306 -14.72 16.17 6.22
N VAL A 307 -13.88 16.38 7.21
CA VAL A 307 -13.94 17.56 8.09
C VAL A 307 -12.73 18.44 7.85
N ILE A 308 -12.87 19.73 8.20
CA ILE A 308 -11.80 20.73 8.13
C ILE A 308 -11.57 21.35 9.50
N THR A 309 -10.30 21.57 9.84
CA THR A 309 -9.88 22.24 11.08
C THR A 309 -8.62 23.07 10.86
N ASP A 310 -8.35 24.01 11.75
CA ASP A 310 -7.11 24.78 11.73
C ASP A 310 -5.99 24.04 12.47
N ALA A 311 -4.76 24.09 11.93
CA ALA A 311 -3.58 23.49 12.54
C ALA A 311 -3.27 24.04 13.96
N ALA A 312 -3.73 25.24 14.28
CA ALA A 312 -3.58 25.85 15.60
C ALA A 312 -4.48 25.21 16.66
N ASN A 313 -5.65 24.72 16.27
CA ASN A 313 -6.64 24.10 17.15
C ASN A 313 -7.27 22.86 16.46
N PRO A 314 -6.50 21.78 16.25
CA PRO A 314 -6.90 20.69 15.37
C PRO A 314 -7.82 19.66 16.03
N ASN A 315 -8.20 19.82 17.29
CA ASN A 315 -8.99 18.86 18.07
C ASN A 315 -10.41 18.67 17.50
N PRO A 316 -11.03 17.50 17.72
CA PRO A 316 -12.35 17.16 17.17
C PRO A 316 -13.48 18.14 17.47
N GLU A 317 -13.40 18.89 18.58
CA GLU A 317 -14.40 19.90 18.97
C GLU A 317 -14.42 21.09 17.98
N ASN A 318 -13.33 21.32 17.25
CA ASN A 318 -13.19 22.41 16.28
C ASN A 318 -13.44 21.98 14.84
N TRP A 319 -13.76 20.70 14.62
CA TRP A 319 -14.00 20.17 13.29
C TRP A 319 -15.30 20.70 12.70
N LYS A 320 -15.23 21.09 11.43
CA LYS A 320 -16.41 21.48 10.65
C LYS A 320 -16.56 20.52 9.47
N ASP A 321 -17.77 20.10 9.19
CA ASP A 321 -18.05 19.27 8.03
C ASP A 321 -17.68 20.03 6.75
N PHE A 322 -16.90 19.40 5.89
CA PHE A 322 -16.47 19.93 4.60
C PHE A 322 -17.17 19.21 3.44
N ILE A 323 -17.17 17.88 3.48
CA ILE A 323 -18.04 17.02 2.67
C ILE A 323 -18.75 16.11 3.66
N ALA A 324 -20.07 16.29 3.79
CA ALA A 324 -20.90 15.54 4.71
C ALA A 324 -20.98 14.05 4.32
N GLU A 325 -21.29 13.21 5.30
CA GLU A 325 -21.62 11.80 5.08
C GLU A 325 -22.83 11.66 4.13
N THR A 326 -22.80 10.59 3.37
CA THR A 326 -23.93 10.11 2.55
C THR A 326 -24.30 8.67 2.93
N ASN A 327 -25.32 8.10 2.29
CA ASN A 327 -25.65 6.68 2.46
C ASN A 327 -24.60 5.73 1.88
N GLN A 328 -23.61 6.23 1.16
CA GLN A 328 -22.52 5.46 0.53
C GLN A 328 -21.19 5.78 1.17
N VAL A 329 -20.31 4.78 1.24
CA VAL A 329 -18.97 4.93 1.81
C VAL A 329 -18.12 5.86 0.94
N LEU A 330 -17.57 6.90 1.55
CA LEU A 330 -16.68 7.86 0.92
C LEU A 330 -15.23 7.33 0.87
N SER A 331 -14.61 7.38 -0.32
CA SER A 331 -13.20 7.10 -0.57
C SER A 331 -12.58 8.23 -1.38
N PRO A 332 -12.09 9.33 -0.76
CA PRO A 332 -11.66 10.52 -1.49
C PRO A 332 -10.22 10.42 -2.01
N SER A 333 -9.93 11.16 -3.09
CA SER A 333 -8.60 11.45 -3.60
C SER A 333 -8.43 12.94 -3.90
N THR A 334 -7.17 13.40 -4.09
CA THR A 334 -6.87 14.81 -4.41
C THR A 334 -5.96 14.91 -5.61
N GLY A 335 -6.22 15.90 -6.48
CA GLY A 335 -5.37 16.18 -7.64
C GLY A 335 -5.80 17.45 -8.35
N SER A 336 -4.87 18.12 -9.02
CA SER A 336 -5.12 19.37 -9.80
C SER A 336 -5.80 20.49 -9.01
N GLY A 337 -5.64 20.52 -7.69
CA GLY A 337 -6.31 21.51 -6.83
C GLY A 337 -7.80 21.22 -6.57
N PHE A 338 -8.23 19.96 -6.71
CA PHE A 338 -9.59 19.48 -6.42
C PHE A 338 -9.58 18.29 -5.48
N ILE A 339 -10.74 18.04 -4.88
CA ILE A 339 -11.06 16.81 -4.14
C ILE A 339 -12.03 16.00 -4.98
N PHE A 340 -11.76 14.72 -5.14
CA PHE A 340 -12.61 13.76 -5.82
C PHE A 340 -13.20 12.81 -4.80
N ALA A 341 -14.50 12.93 -4.55
CA ALA A 341 -15.25 12.07 -3.66
C ALA A 341 -15.76 10.86 -4.44
N HIS A 342 -15.18 9.70 -4.18
CA HIS A 342 -15.59 8.43 -4.77
C HIS A 342 -16.61 7.75 -3.87
N TYR A 343 -17.65 7.23 -4.48
CA TYR A 343 -18.71 6.44 -3.85
C TYR A 343 -18.96 5.15 -4.64
N MET A 344 -19.46 4.14 -3.96
CA MET A 344 -19.98 2.94 -4.58
C MET A 344 -21.49 2.89 -4.36
N ILE A 345 -22.27 2.98 -5.43
CA ILE A 345 -23.72 2.97 -5.41
C ILE A 345 -24.20 1.74 -6.17
N ASP A 346 -24.83 0.79 -5.48
CA ASP A 346 -25.31 -0.47 -6.07
C ASP A 346 -24.22 -1.17 -6.93
N ALA A 347 -23.00 -1.28 -6.36
CA ALA A 347 -21.81 -1.83 -7.00
C ALA A 347 -21.30 -1.04 -8.25
N VAL A 348 -21.76 0.19 -8.46
CA VAL A 348 -21.31 1.09 -9.53
C VAL A 348 -20.58 2.29 -8.93
N SER A 349 -19.42 2.62 -9.50
CA SER A 349 -18.68 3.81 -9.07
C SER A 349 -19.40 5.10 -9.48
N ALA A 350 -19.44 6.05 -8.54
CA ALA A 350 -19.83 7.44 -8.76
C ALA A 350 -18.73 8.36 -8.21
N VAL A 351 -18.37 9.39 -8.95
CA VAL A 351 -17.29 10.31 -8.57
C VAL A 351 -17.76 11.75 -8.67
N LYS A 352 -17.61 12.51 -7.58
CA LYS A 352 -17.95 13.93 -7.50
C LYS A 352 -16.68 14.75 -7.32
N GLN A 353 -16.54 15.82 -8.09
CA GLN A 353 -15.42 16.76 -8.01
C GLN A 353 -15.82 17.99 -7.20
N TYR A 354 -15.04 18.30 -6.16
CA TYR A 354 -15.23 19.47 -5.29
C TYR A 354 -14.02 20.41 -5.36
N ASP A 355 -14.25 21.70 -5.24
CA ASP A 355 -13.18 22.66 -4.98
C ASP A 355 -12.85 22.72 -3.47
N TYR A 356 -11.79 23.45 -3.11
CA TYR A 356 -11.38 23.61 -1.71
C TYR A 356 -12.19 24.68 -0.92
N ASN A 357 -13.28 25.19 -1.51
CA ASN A 357 -14.32 25.94 -0.80
C ASN A 357 -15.52 25.04 -0.43
N GLY A 358 -15.48 23.75 -0.77
CA GLY A 358 -16.56 22.79 -0.53
C GLY A 358 -17.66 22.80 -1.59
N LYS A 359 -17.47 23.56 -2.68
CA LYS A 359 -18.46 23.63 -3.77
C LYS A 359 -18.34 22.41 -4.67
N LEU A 360 -19.44 21.72 -4.91
CA LEU A 360 -19.54 20.71 -5.96
C LEU A 360 -19.35 21.37 -7.33
N VAL A 361 -18.27 20.99 -8.02
CA VAL A 361 -17.95 21.47 -9.36
C VAL A 361 -18.74 20.68 -10.40
N ARG A 362 -18.75 19.35 -10.26
CA ARG A 362 -19.48 18.41 -11.16
C ARG A 362 -19.58 17.01 -10.62
N GLU A 363 -20.49 16.23 -11.16
CA GLU A 363 -20.43 14.78 -11.16
C GLU A 363 -19.65 14.33 -12.39
N ILE A 364 -18.73 13.36 -12.25
CA ILE A 364 -17.90 12.92 -13.36
C ILE A 364 -18.65 11.87 -14.15
N LYS A 365 -18.84 12.13 -15.45
CA LYS A 365 -19.41 11.15 -16.37
C LYS A 365 -18.40 10.03 -16.60
N LEU A 366 -18.63 8.86 -16.02
CA LEU A 366 -17.85 7.65 -16.23
C LEU A 366 -18.21 6.97 -17.56
N PRO A 367 -17.35 6.09 -18.11
CA PRO A 367 -17.56 5.43 -19.41
C PRO A 367 -18.80 4.53 -19.48
N GLY A 368 -19.31 4.09 -18.34
CA GLY A 368 -20.48 3.23 -18.24
C GLY A 368 -20.70 2.68 -16.83
N VAL A 369 -21.46 1.60 -16.73
CA VAL A 369 -21.64 0.84 -15.48
C VAL A 369 -20.37 0.04 -15.20
N GLY A 370 -19.75 0.25 -14.03
CA GLY A 370 -18.50 -0.42 -13.65
C GLY A 370 -17.77 0.27 -12.52
N THR A 371 -16.53 -0.13 -12.33
CA THR A 371 -15.66 0.39 -11.28
C THR A 371 -14.62 1.36 -11.85
N ALA A 372 -14.54 2.55 -11.26
CA ALA A 372 -13.52 3.56 -11.55
C ALA A 372 -12.63 3.77 -10.33
N SER A 373 -11.32 3.95 -10.54
CA SER A 373 -10.37 4.31 -9.49
C SER A 373 -9.27 5.23 -10.04
N GLY A 374 -8.78 6.15 -9.23
CA GLY A 374 -7.75 7.10 -9.63
C GLY A 374 -8.10 8.55 -9.27
N PHE A 375 -7.94 9.48 -10.24
CA PHE A 375 -8.12 10.93 -10.09
C PHE A 375 -7.12 11.58 -9.12
N GLY A 376 -6.15 10.82 -8.60
CA GLY A 376 -5.07 11.35 -7.77
C GLY A 376 -3.98 12.05 -8.60
N GLY A 377 -3.32 13.04 -8.00
CA GLY A 377 -2.21 13.75 -8.63
C GLY A 377 -1.69 14.92 -7.82
N GLU A 378 -0.69 15.63 -8.39
CA GLU A 378 -0.17 16.86 -7.82
C GLU A 378 -1.09 18.04 -8.15
N ASP A 379 -1.04 19.09 -7.34
CA ASP A 379 -1.90 20.30 -7.54
C ASP A 379 -1.70 20.98 -8.89
N LYS A 380 -0.51 20.87 -9.47
CA LYS A 380 -0.13 21.50 -10.74
C LYS A 380 -0.41 20.64 -11.96
N ASP A 381 -0.90 19.41 -11.76
CA ASP A 381 -1.22 18.55 -12.88
C ASP A 381 -2.39 19.13 -13.68
N LYS A 382 -2.22 19.19 -14.99
CA LYS A 382 -3.26 19.66 -15.91
C LYS A 382 -4.20 18.54 -16.35
N GLU A 383 -3.76 17.31 -16.18
CA GLU A 383 -4.42 16.09 -16.57
C GLU A 383 -4.24 15.07 -15.43
N LEU A 384 -5.30 14.39 -15.08
CA LEU A 384 -5.32 13.29 -14.13
C LEU A 384 -5.67 11.99 -14.86
N TYR A 385 -5.49 10.86 -14.20
CA TYR A 385 -5.80 9.57 -14.80
C TYR A 385 -6.69 8.77 -13.87
N PHE A 386 -7.57 7.96 -14.50
CA PHE A 386 -8.34 6.96 -13.77
C PHE A 386 -8.43 5.68 -14.60
N SER A 387 -8.53 4.55 -13.93
CA SER A 387 -8.86 3.28 -14.55
C SER A 387 -10.34 3.02 -14.48
N PHE A 388 -10.90 2.39 -15.51
CA PHE A 388 -12.27 1.93 -15.55
C PHE A 388 -12.30 0.48 -16.01
N THR A 389 -13.11 -0.34 -15.34
CA THR A 389 -13.31 -1.75 -15.69
C THR A 389 -14.73 -2.20 -15.38
N ASN A 390 -15.19 -3.21 -16.09
CA ASN A 390 -16.40 -3.98 -15.78
C ASN A 390 -16.24 -5.41 -16.34
N TYR A 391 -17.29 -6.22 -16.27
CA TYR A 391 -17.23 -7.63 -16.70
C TYR A 391 -16.96 -7.86 -18.20
N VAL A 392 -17.18 -6.84 -19.04
CA VAL A 392 -16.97 -6.90 -20.50
C VAL A 392 -15.94 -5.88 -21.01
N THR A 393 -15.35 -5.10 -20.11
CA THR A 393 -14.35 -4.08 -20.44
C THR A 393 -13.10 -4.33 -19.63
N PRO A 394 -11.97 -4.70 -20.25
CA PRO A 394 -10.70 -4.84 -19.55
C PRO A 394 -10.26 -3.50 -18.98
N GLY A 395 -9.46 -3.52 -17.92
CA GLY A 395 -8.98 -2.32 -17.24
C GLY A 395 -8.42 -1.29 -18.21
N THR A 396 -9.21 -0.27 -18.51
CA THR A 396 -8.89 0.80 -19.46
C THR A 396 -8.52 2.07 -18.70
N ILE A 397 -7.43 2.71 -19.09
CA ILE A 397 -6.97 3.96 -18.46
C ILE A 397 -7.51 5.13 -19.29
N TYR A 398 -8.10 6.07 -18.59
CA TYR A 398 -8.59 7.34 -19.14
C TYR A 398 -7.74 8.48 -18.62
N SER A 399 -7.46 9.44 -19.48
CA SER A 399 -7.04 10.78 -19.06
C SER A 399 -8.27 11.64 -18.80
N PHE A 400 -8.17 12.49 -17.78
CA PHE A 400 -9.25 13.36 -17.33
C PHE A 400 -8.76 14.80 -17.20
N ASN A 401 -9.42 15.72 -17.83
CA ASN A 401 -9.17 17.15 -17.67
C ASN A 401 -10.04 17.70 -16.52
N PRO A 402 -9.47 18.05 -15.35
CA PRO A 402 -10.25 18.48 -14.20
C PRO A 402 -10.91 19.86 -14.36
N LYS A 403 -10.46 20.68 -15.34
CA LYS A 403 -11.08 21.97 -15.63
C LYS A 403 -12.33 21.84 -16.48
N THR A 404 -12.30 21.02 -17.52
CA THR A 404 -13.42 20.84 -18.46
C THR A 404 -14.35 19.69 -18.09
N GLY A 405 -13.83 18.67 -17.38
CA GLY A 405 -14.54 17.42 -17.07
C GLY A 405 -14.48 16.39 -18.21
N GLU A 406 -13.74 16.69 -19.27
CA GLU A 406 -13.57 15.79 -20.41
C GLU A 406 -12.66 14.64 -20.04
N ASN A 407 -13.03 13.41 -20.46
CA ASN A 407 -12.16 12.24 -20.36
C ASN A 407 -11.94 11.62 -21.74
N LYS A 408 -10.77 11.03 -21.94
CA LYS A 408 -10.35 10.36 -23.17
C LYS A 408 -9.64 9.06 -22.84
N ILE A 409 -9.79 8.05 -23.69
CA ILE A 409 -9.02 6.81 -23.54
C ILE A 409 -7.54 7.16 -23.70
N TYR A 410 -6.76 6.88 -22.66
CA TYR A 410 -5.31 6.99 -22.69
C TYR A 410 -4.66 5.67 -23.10
N GLN A 411 -5.11 4.55 -22.50
CA GLN A 411 -4.60 3.21 -22.79
C GLN A 411 -5.69 2.17 -22.60
N ARG A 412 -5.89 1.34 -23.59
CA ARG A 412 -6.77 0.16 -23.55
C ARG A 412 -5.93 -1.08 -23.87
N PRO A 413 -5.97 -2.12 -23.05
CA PRO A 413 -5.30 -3.38 -23.37
C PRO A 413 -5.87 -3.99 -24.64
N LYS A 414 -4.99 -4.55 -25.48
CA LYS A 414 -5.39 -5.32 -26.66
C LYS A 414 -5.55 -6.78 -26.25
N VAL A 415 -6.76 -7.16 -25.89
CA VAL A 415 -7.11 -8.54 -25.51
C VAL A 415 -7.76 -9.26 -26.69
N GLN A 416 -7.61 -10.60 -26.72
CA GLN A 416 -8.15 -11.45 -27.81
C GLN A 416 -9.27 -12.37 -27.31
N PHE A 417 -10.02 -11.94 -26.28
CA PHE A 417 -11.14 -12.70 -25.72
C PHE A 417 -12.33 -11.78 -25.46
#